data_bbf39fb7a74f021a95bd84670ea23242
#
_entry.id   bbf39fb7a74f021a95bd84670ea23242
#
_cell.length_a   1.000
_cell.length_b   1.000
_cell.length_c   1.000
_cell.angle_alpha   90.00
_cell.angle_beta   90.00
_cell.angle_gamma   90.00
#
_symmetry.space_group_name_H-M   'P 1'
#
loop_
_entity.id
_entity.type
_entity.pdbx_description
1 polymer ?
#
loop_
_entity_poly.entity_id
_entity_poly.type
_entity_poly.pdbx_seq_one_letter_code
_entity_poly.pdbx_strand_id
1 'polypeptide(L)'
;MWINLIKEFMQDLRKQKLRTSLTIIAICWGTIAVIALLAFGEGLNRQLLSGLRGGGNQIMMFYGGQTSQSFEGLDAGRRIRFAEEDVELFRRSIPQIESISAQYGRSVSLKSDYATTNTYMEGVDVPFEDMRTMYPVAGGRFLNARDVAEQRRVVFLGPAVAEQLFPDGNAIGNRLMIDNNPYTVVGVMQEKMQMAMSHGPDSRRAVIPHSTFRQTYNHAFLGSVLIRPVHPEYQKRIEHQVREIMARKYRFHHDDMQAIQVWDFIEAERIQAQIGLGIKIFLFSVGFFTLLIAGVGVANIMYVVVKERTREIGVKKAIGAKNRHIISQFIFEALFICMIGGSIGVLIAAGIVTGVQSLELQGGVADFLGNPVLSADAMIMTTGVLTMIGLAAGVFPARRAALVNPVESLRYE
;
A
#
# COMPACT_ATOMS: atom_id res chain seq x y z
N MET A 1 36.20 -16.72 28.43
CA MET A 1 35.28 -17.84 28.16
C MET A 1 34.70 -17.75 26.73
N TRP A 2 34.03 -16.69 26.35
CA TRP A 2 33.42 -16.53 25.00
C TRP A 2 34.43 -16.53 23.83
N ILE A 3 35.57 -15.88 24.00
CA ILE A 3 36.64 -15.82 22.97
C ILE A 3 37.18 -17.21 22.65
N ASN A 4 37.36 -18.08 23.66
CA ASN A 4 37.84 -19.44 23.46
C ASN A 4 36.78 -20.31 22.74
N LEU A 5 35.50 -20.14 23.04
CA LEU A 5 34.39 -20.79 22.34
C LEU A 5 34.35 -20.41 20.86
N ILE A 6 34.55 -19.14 20.53
CA ILE A 6 34.62 -18.67 19.14
C ILE A 6 35.83 -19.26 18.42
N LYS A 7 36.98 -19.37 19.11
CA LYS A 7 38.21 -19.91 18.54
C LYS A 7 38.12 -21.42 18.28
N GLU A 8 37.56 -22.18 19.22
CA GLU A 8 37.25 -23.61 19.05
C GLU A 8 36.26 -23.80 17.88
N PHE A 9 35.19 -23.05 17.86
CA PHE A 9 34.20 -23.10 16.79
C PHE A 9 34.81 -22.81 15.40
N MET A 10 35.66 -21.79 15.28
CA MET A 10 36.32 -21.45 14.02
C MET A 10 37.29 -22.56 13.54
N GLN A 11 37.90 -23.28 14.45
CA GLN A 11 38.77 -24.44 14.13
C GLN A 11 37.93 -25.61 13.61
N ASP A 12 36.77 -25.82 14.18
CA ASP A 12 35.86 -26.91 13.80
C ASP A 12 35.11 -26.63 12.48
N LEU A 13 34.75 -25.37 12.22
CA LEU A 13 34.30 -24.93 10.89
C LEU A 13 35.30 -25.28 9.78
N ARG A 14 36.60 -25.21 10.09
CA ARG A 14 37.67 -25.57 9.13
C ARG A 14 37.78 -27.08 8.86
N LYS A 15 37.33 -27.94 9.77
CA LYS A 15 37.36 -29.41 9.57
C LYS A 15 36.22 -29.89 8.65
N GLN A 16 35.07 -29.21 8.64
CA GLN A 16 33.89 -29.58 7.85
C GLN A 16 33.41 -28.45 6.91
N LYS A 17 34.34 -27.83 6.19
CA LYS A 17 34.11 -26.62 5.38
C LYS A 17 32.94 -26.76 4.40
N LEU A 18 32.86 -27.87 3.66
CA LEU A 18 31.82 -28.06 2.64
C LEU A 18 30.42 -28.10 3.24
N ARG A 19 30.22 -28.84 4.33
CA ARG A 19 28.93 -29.03 4.97
C ARG A 19 28.44 -27.74 5.62
N THR A 20 29.31 -27.06 6.35
CA THR A 20 28.99 -25.79 7.02
C THR A 20 28.71 -24.68 6.01
N SER A 21 29.49 -24.57 4.94
CA SER A 21 29.26 -23.59 3.90
C SER A 21 27.93 -23.82 3.17
N LEU A 22 27.57 -25.06 2.84
CA LEU A 22 26.27 -25.39 2.24
C LEU A 22 25.12 -24.99 3.14
N THR A 23 25.25 -25.17 4.47
CA THR A 23 24.21 -24.75 5.41
C THR A 23 24.08 -23.23 5.50
N ILE A 24 25.20 -22.52 5.59
CA ILE A 24 25.21 -21.05 5.60
C ILE A 24 24.58 -20.52 4.31
N ILE A 25 24.91 -21.12 3.15
CA ILE A 25 24.30 -20.77 1.86
C ILE A 25 22.79 -21.04 1.85
N ALA A 26 22.34 -22.17 2.40
CA ALA A 26 20.91 -22.48 2.47
C ALA A 26 20.14 -21.48 3.35
N ILE A 27 20.69 -21.11 4.51
CA ILE A 27 20.10 -20.09 5.39
C ILE A 27 20.11 -18.72 4.71
N CYS A 28 21.24 -18.36 4.09
CA CYS A 28 21.40 -17.12 3.35
C CYS A 28 20.35 -17.02 2.23
N TRP A 29 20.22 -18.05 1.41
CA TRP A 29 19.21 -18.12 0.34
C TRP A 29 17.78 -18.00 0.87
N GLY A 30 17.45 -18.76 1.94
CA GLY A 30 16.15 -18.67 2.58
C GLY A 30 15.86 -17.26 3.11
N THR A 31 16.86 -16.61 3.72
CA THR A 31 16.74 -15.24 4.23
C THR A 31 16.54 -14.24 3.09
N ILE A 32 17.31 -14.35 2.00
CA ILE A 32 17.15 -13.51 0.80
C ILE A 32 15.72 -13.65 0.25
N ALA A 33 15.25 -14.90 0.07
CA ALA A 33 13.95 -15.17 -0.48
C ALA A 33 12.82 -14.54 0.36
N VAL A 34 12.89 -14.71 1.70
CA VAL A 34 11.88 -14.15 2.62
C VAL A 34 11.85 -12.62 2.58
N ILE A 35 13.02 -11.99 2.70
CA ILE A 35 13.12 -10.52 2.71
C ILE A 35 12.69 -9.95 1.35
N ALA A 36 13.10 -10.56 0.25
CA ALA A 36 12.69 -10.13 -1.08
C ALA A 36 11.17 -10.25 -1.26
N LEU A 37 10.56 -11.40 -0.92
CA LEU A 37 9.11 -11.59 -1.00
C LEU A 37 8.34 -10.56 -0.17
N LEU A 38 8.77 -10.30 1.06
CA LEU A 38 8.12 -9.31 1.93
C LEU A 38 8.34 -7.88 1.43
N ALA A 39 9.51 -7.56 0.88
CA ALA A 39 9.82 -6.23 0.34
C ALA A 39 8.98 -5.93 -0.93
N PHE A 40 8.86 -6.88 -1.84
CA PHE A 40 7.99 -6.75 -3.02
C PHE A 40 6.51 -6.72 -2.64
N GLY A 41 6.07 -7.54 -1.68
CA GLY A 41 4.70 -7.53 -1.16
C GLY A 41 4.33 -6.19 -0.52
N GLU A 42 5.23 -5.59 0.26
CA GLU A 42 5.03 -4.26 0.85
C GLU A 42 5.01 -3.16 -0.22
N GLY A 43 5.91 -3.22 -1.21
CA GLY A 43 5.94 -2.32 -2.35
C GLY A 43 4.62 -2.33 -3.14
N LEU A 44 4.15 -3.52 -3.50
CA LEU A 44 2.86 -3.70 -4.18
C LEU A 44 1.70 -3.14 -3.37
N ASN A 45 1.63 -3.45 -2.07
CA ASN A 45 0.55 -2.96 -1.21
C ASN A 45 0.52 -1.43 -1.12
N ARG A 46 1.69 -0.79 -0.98
CA ARG A 46 1.80 0.68 -0.99
C ARG A 46 1.36 1.27 -2.32
N GLN A 47 1.74 0.65 -3.43
CA GLN A 47 1.38 1.10 -4.76
C GLN A 47 -0.13 1.03 -4.99
N LEU A 48 -0.78 -0.07 -4.60
CA LEU A 48 -2.22 -0.25 -4.70
C LEU A 48 -2.98 0.77 -3.85
N LEU A 49 -2.54 1.01 -2.62
CA LEU A 49 -3.12 2.05 -1.74
C LEU A 49 -2.94 3.46 -2.31
N SER A 50 -1.76 3.77 -2.86
CA SER A 50 -1.49 5.05 -3.53
C SER A 50 -2.42 5.25 -4.73
N GLY A 51 -2.61 4.22 -5.55
CA GLY A 51 -3.52 4.25 -6.69
C GLY A 51 -4.99 4.47 -6.31
N LEU A 52 -5.45 3.86 -5.21
CA LEU A 52 -6.79 4.11 -4.67
C LEU A 52 -6.95 5.56 -4.19
N ARG A 53 -6.00 6.07 -3.41
CA ARG A 53 -5.99 7.45 -2.91
C ARG A 53 -5.89 8.47 -4.03
N GLY A 54 -5.20 8.13 -5.12
CA GLY A 54 -5.18 8.93 -6.33
C GLY A 54 -6.57 9.14 -6.96
N GLY A 55 -7.49 8.20 -6.77
CA GLY A 55 -8.89 8.32 -7.17
C GLY A 55 -9.78 9.06 -6.17
N GLY A 56 -9.43 9.04 -4.87
CA GLY A 56 -10.16 9.69 -3.80
C GLY A 56 -9.54 9.42 -2.44
N ASN A 57 -9.19 10.47 -1.72
CA ASN A 57 -8.52 10.39 -0.42
C ASN A 57 -9.54 10.54 0.71
N GLN A 58 -9.90 9.43 1.33
CA GLN A 58 -10.86 9.35 2.45
C GLN A 58 -12.19 10.04 2.16
N ILE A 59 -12.75 9.82 0.98
CA ILE A 59 -14.00 10.45 0.54
C ILE A 59 -15.08 9.42 0.23
N MET A 60 -16.32 9.90 0.24
CA MET A 60 -17.49 9.23 -0.33
C MET A 60 -18.03 10.08 -1.47
N MET A 61 -18.35 9.45 -2.60
CA MET A 61 -19.00 10.11 -3.74
C MET A 61 -20.42 9.60 -3.85
N PHE A 62 -21.38 10.53 -3.77
CA PHE A 62 -22.80 10.25 -3.84
C PHE A 62 -23.33 10.61 -5.22
N TYR A 63 -24.01 9.67 -5.85
CA TYR A 63 -24.64 9.82 -7.16
C TYR A 63 -26.14 9.64 -7.04
N GLY A 64 -26.90 10.46 -7.78
CA GLY A 64 -28.34 10.25 -7.91
C GLY A 64 -28.64 9.04 -8.80
N GLY A 65 -29.52 8.17 -8.34
CA GLY A 65 -29.97 6.97 -9.02
C GLY A 65 -31.45 7.01 -9.40
N GLN A 66 -32.10 5.85 -9.35
CA GLN A 66 -33.54 5.72 -9.57
C GLN A 66 -34.17 4.94 -8.41
N THR A 67 -35.37 5.34 -8.00
CA THR A 67 -36.12 4.63 -6.96
C THR A 67 -36.48 3.23 -7.45
N SER A 68 -36.28 2.21 -6.60
CA SER A 68 -36.59 0.82 -6.92
C SER A 68 -37.99 0.40 -6.43
N GLN A 69 -38.59 1.18 -5.56
CA GLN A 69 -39.89 0.88 -4.94
C GLN A 69 -40.78 2.10 -4.89
N SER A 70 -42.13 1.85 -4.89
CA SER A 70 -43.12 2.90 -4.71
C SER A 70 -43.13 3.36 -3.26
N PHE A 71 -43.33 4.67 -3.05
CA PHE A 71 -43.34 5.25 -1.72
C PHE A 71 -44.33 6.43 -1.64
N GLU A 72 -45.15 6.46 -0.62
CA GLU A 72 -46.17 7.54 -0.38
C GLU A 72 -47.00 7.89 -1.62
N GLY A 73 -47.41 6.88 -2.39
CA GLY A 73 -48.23 7.10 -3.60
C GLY A 73 -47.44 7.55 -4.83
N LEU A 74 -46.11 7.61 -4.76
CA LEU A 74 -45.23 7.89 -5.88
C LEU A 74 -44.66 6.59 -6.44
N ASP A 75 -44.62 6.44 -7.77
CA ASP A 75 -44.16 5.22 -8.45
C ASP A 75 -42.65 5.00 -8.32
N ALA A 76 -42.22 3.74 -8.46
CA ALA A 76 -40.83 3.35 -8.64
C ALA A 76 -40.28 3.88 -9.98
N GLY A 77 -38.94 3.90 -10.14
CA GLY A 77 -38.26 4.34 -11.37
C GLY A 77 -38.04 5.86 -11.47
N ARG A 78 -38.44 6.63 -10.45
CA ARG A 78 -38.18 8.07 -10.43
C ARG A 78 -36.71 8.37 -10.28
N ARG A 79 -36.22 9.27 -11.11
CA ARG A 79 -34.80 9.68 -11.08
C ARG A 79 -34.55 10.67 -9.94
N ILE A 80 -33.67 10.33 -9.03
CA ILE A 80 -33.22 11.23 -7.96
C ILE A 80 -31.97 11.95 -8.48
N ARG A 81 -31.90 13.25 -8.27
CA ARG A 81 -30.79 14.11 -8.70
C ARG A 81 -30.43 15.05 -7.58
N PHE A 82 -29.13 15.25 -7.37
CA PHE A 82 -28.64 16.26 -6.44
C PHE A 82 -28.70 17.66 -7.05
N ALA A 83 -29.05 18.65 -6.22
CA ALA A 83 -28.96 20.07 -6.53
C ALA A 83 -27.93 20.74 -5.61
N GLU A 84 -27.47 21.95 -5.93
CA GLU A 84 -26.53 22.68 -5.04
C GLU A 84 -27.10 22.94 -3.65
N GLU A 85 -28.42 23.12 -3.55
CA GLU A 85 -29.13 23.29 -2.27
C GLU A 85 -28.95 22.07 -1.35
N ASP A 86 -28.79 20.86 -1.91
CA ASP A 86 -28.56 19.65 -1.13
C ASP A 86 -27.20 19.67 -0.49
N VAL A 87 -26.17 20.19 -1.18
CA VAL A 87 -24.83 20.35 -0.63
C VAL A 87 -24.84 21.26 0.59
N GLU A 88 -25.54 22.38 0.49
CA GLU A 88 -25.66 23.31 1.61
C GLU A 88 -26.51 22.73 2.76
N LEU A 89 -27.55 21.95 2.42
CA LEU A 89 -28.34 21.22 3.41
C LEU A 89 -27.49 20.19 4.16
N PHE A 90 -26.67 19.42 3.47
CA PHE A 90 -25.75 18.46 4.11
C PHE A 90 -24.74 19.16 5.02
N ARG A 91 -24.13 20.25 4.55
CA ARG A 91 -23.15 21.03 5.33
C ARG A 91 -23.73 21.53 6.65
N ARG A 92 -25.01 21.95 6.66
CA ARG A 92 -25.70 22.45 7.88
C ARG A 92 -26.19 21.32 8.78
N SER A 93 -26.64 20.21 8.19
CA SER A 93 -27.32 19.14 8.93
C SER A 93 -26.40 18.05 9.46
N ILE A 94 -25.20 17.90 8.90
CA ILE A 94 -24.27 16.81 9.22
C ILE A 94 -22.94 17.39 9.71
N PRO A 95 -22.79 17.62 11.03
CA PRO A 95 -21.59 18.23 11.59
C PRO A 95 -20.32 17.36 11.48
N GLN A 96 -20.45 16.08 11.13
CA GLN A 96 -19.35 15.15 10.93
C GLN A 96 -18.67 15.31 9.55
N ILE A 97 -19.15 16.20 8.69
CA ILE A 97 -18.55 16.53 7.41
C ILE A 97 -17.40 17.51 7.66
N GLU A 98 -16.17 17.14 7.27
CA GLU A 98 -15.02 18.03 7.24
C GLU A 98 -15.06 18.94 6.01
N SER A 99 -15.24 18.32 4.84
CA SER A 99 -15.32 19.04 3.58
C SER A 99 -16.33 18.39 2.64
N ILE A 100 -16.93 19.22 1.81
CA ILE A 100 -17.92 18.81 0.81
C ILE A 100 -17.69 19.60 -0.48
N SER A 101 -17.81 18.92 -1.62
CA SER A 101 -17.72 19.53 -2.94
C SER A 101 -18.89 19.11 -3.82
N ALA A 102 -19.53 20.08 -4.43
CA ALA A 102 -20.40 19.87 -5.57
C ALA A 102 -19.53 19.43 -6.77
N GLN A 103 -20.04 18.50 -7.58
CA GLN A 103 -19.37 18.11 -8.81
C GLN A 103 -20.39 18.10 -9.95
N TYR A 104 -20.17 18.98 -10.92
CA TYR A 104 -20.76 18.91 -12.25
C TYR A 104 -19.83 18.18 -13.20
N GLY A 105 -20.34 17.67 -14.30
CA GLY A 105 -19.50 17.06 -15.30
C GLY A 105 -20.15 16.97 -16.66
N ARG A 106 -19.35 17.17 -17.72
CA ARG A 106 -19.73 16.95 -19.13
C ARG A 106 -18.53 16.79 -20.03
N SER A 107 -18.72 16.17 -21.16
CA SER A 107 -17.71 16.16 -22.23
C SER A 107 -17.73 17.51 -22.96
N VAL A 108 -16.53 18.05 -23.22
CA VAL A 108 -16.29 19.34 -23.88
C VAL A 108 -15.17 19.26 -24.91
N SER A 109 -15.16 20.19 -25.84
CA SER A 109 -14.06 20.38 -26.77
C SER A 109 -13.13 21.48 -26.24
N LEU A 110 -11.83 21.14 -26.10
CA LEU A 110 -10.78 22.08 -25.74
C LEU A 110 -9.96 22.41 -26.98
N LYS A 111 -9.71 23.70 -27.20
CA LYS A 111 -8.93 24.18 -28.34
C LYS A 111 -7.89 25.19 -27.86
N SER A 112 -6.62 24.96 -28.17
CA SER A 112 -5.52 25.90 -28.05
C SER A 112 -5.14 26.41 -29.46
N ASP A 113 -4.09 27.22 -29.53
CA ASP A 113 -3.51 27.66 -30.81
C ASP A 113 -2.80 26.50 -31.53
N TYR A 114 -2.46 25.41 -30.83
CA TYR A 114 -1.70 24.28 -31.37
C TYR A 114 -2.58 23.07 -31.70
N ALA A 115 -3.57 22.76 -30.86
CA ALA A 115 -4.34 21.52 -30.99
C ALA A 115 -5.78 21.65 -30.50
N THR A 116 -6.61 20.67 -30.88
CA THR A 116 -7.96 20.49 -30.37
C THR A 116 -8.10 19.08 -29.81
N THR A 117 -8.71 18.95 -28.62
CA THR A 117 -8.99 17.66 -28.00
C THR A 117 -10.35 17.66 -27.30
N ASN A 118 -10.95 16.49 -27.19
CA ASN A 118 -12.16 16.31 -26.39
C ASN A 118 -11.81 15.69 -25.06
N THR A 119 -12.38 16.23 -23.99
CA THR A 119 -12.15 15.72 -22.64
C THR A 119 -13.41 15.81 -21.77
N TYR A 120 -13.38 15.12 -20.62
CA TYR A 120 -14.38 15.29 -19.60
C TYR A 120 -14.00 16.46 -18.69
N MET A 121 -14.86 17.44 -18.59
CA MET A 121 -14.66 18.61 -17.75
C MET A 121 -15.52 18.51 -16.50
N GLU A 122 -14.94 18.88 -15.37
CA GLU A 122 -15.58 18.92 -14.06
C GLU A 122 -15.69 20.35 -13.55
N GLY A 123 -16.85 20.69 -13.02
CA GLY A 123 -17.09 21.93 -12.27
C GLY A 123 -17.12 21.62 -10.78
N VAL A 124 -16.18 22.13 -10.00
CA VAL A 124 -15.95 21.69 -8.61
C VAL A 124 -15.70 22.84 -7.65
N ASP A 125 -15.71 22.53 -6.35
CA ASP A 125 -15.33 23.42 -5.26
C ASP A 125 -13.83 23.33 -4.92
N VAL A 126 -13.34 24.29 -4.14
CA VAL A 126 -11.92 24.36 -3.72
C VAL A 126 -11.44 23.10 -2.96
N PRO A 127 -12.18 22.51 -2.02
CA PRO A 127 -11.74 21.32 -1.30
C PRO A 127 -11.49 20.10 -2.18
N PHE A 128 -11.98 20.12 -3.43
CA PHE A 128 -11.81 19.03 -4.38
C PHE A 128 -10.32 18.70 -4.66
N GLU A 129 -9.42 19.68 -4.56
CA GLU A 129 -7.96 19.50 -4.69
C GLU A 129 -7.45 18.39 -3.77
N ASP A 130 -7.69 18.52 -2.47
CA ASP A 130 -7.27 17.54 -1.47
C ASP A 130 -8.09 16.25 -1.51
N MET A 131 -9.41 16.37 -1.78
CA MET A 131 -10.31 15.23 -1.84
C MET A 131 -9.93 14.26 -2.96
N ARG A 132 -9.43 14.79 -4.08
CA ARG A 132 -9.03 14.04 -5.28
C ARG A 132 -7.53 14.00 -5.50
N THR A 133 -6.73 14.52 -4.55
CA THR A 133 -5.26 14.59 -4.69
C THR A 133 -4.80 15.22 -6.02
N MET A 134 -5.44 16.32 -6.42
CA MET A 134 -5.17 17.03 -7.67
C MET A 134 -4.20 18.20 -7.46
N TYR A 135 -3.00 17.91 -6.97
CA TYR A 135 -2.00 18.93 -6.67
C TYR A 135 -1.36 19.51 -7.93
N PRO A 136 -1.13 20.85 -7.98
CA PRO A 136 -0.51 21.50 -9.12
C PRO A 136 0.99 21.25 -9.21
N VAL A 137 1.54 21.28 -10.42
CA VAL A 137 2.99 21.39 -10.63
C VAL A 137 3.50 22.77 -10.18
N ALA A 138 4.82 22.90 -9.99
CA ALA A 138 5.46 24.15 -9.60
C ALA A 138 5.12 25.28 -10.59
N GLY A 139 4.80 26.46 -10.07
CA GLY A 139 4.38 27.62 -10.85
C GLY A 139 2.90 27.70 -11.19
N GLY A 140 2.13 26.62 -10.93
CA GLY A 140 0.67 26.59 -11.05
C GLY A 140 -0.03 26.63 -9.68
N ARG A 141 -1.36 26.72 -9.74
CA ARG A 141 -2.24 26.59 -8.59
C ARG A 141 -3.52 25.84 -8.97
N PHE A 142 -4.20 25.30 -8.00
CA PHE A 142 -5.58 24.84 -8.15
C PHE A 142 -6.56 26.01 -8.10
N LEU A 143 -7.86 25.73 -8.14
CA LEU A 143 -8.93 26.71 -7.98
C LEU A 143 -8.90 27.29 -6.55
N ASN A 144 -9.24 28.55 -6.41
CA ASN A 144 -9.36 29.19 -5.10
C ASN A 144 -10.77 29.76 -4.87
N ALA A 145 -11.04 30.18 -3.63
CA ALA A 145 -12.36 30.71 -3.24
C ALA A 145 -12.78 31.94 -4.08
N ARG A 146 -11.79 32.75 -4.52
CA ARG A 146 -12.08 33.91 -5.36
C ARG A 146 -12.52 33.54 -6.77
N ASP A 147 -11.93 32.46 -7.34
CA ASP A 147 -12.34 31.95 -8.66
C ASP A 147 -13.77 31.47 -8.64
N VAL A 148 -14.19 30.82 -7.53
CA VAL A 148 -15.57 30.34 -7.34
C VAL A 148 -16.53 31.53 -7.12
N ALA A 149 -16.18 32.45 -6.22
CA ALA A 149 -17.05 33.59 -5.87
C ALA A 149 -17.27 34.57 -7.04
N GLU A 150 -16.20 34.85 -7.80
CA GLU A 150 -16.25 35.76 -8.96
C GLU A 150 -16.58 35.06 -10.27
N GLN A 151 -16.86 33.75 -10.23
CA GLN A 151 -17.19 32.93 -11.45
C GLN A 151 -16.13 33.09 -12.55
N ARG A 152 -14.85 33.05 -12.15
CA ARG A 152 -13.74 33.27 -13.07
C ARG A 152 -13.63 32.18 -14.11
N ARG A 153 -13.35 32.54 -15.36
CA ARG A 153 -13.05 31.62 -16.45
C ARG A 153 -11.62 31.14 -16.37
N VAL A 154 -11.34 30.32 -15.37
CA VAL A 154 -10.04 29.67 -15.16
C VAL A 154 -10.20 28.16 -15.28
N VAL A 155 -9.13 27.47 -15.72
CA VAL A 155 -9.12 26.02 -15.88
C VAL A 155 -7.82 25.45 -15.33
N PHE A 156 -7.97 24.33 -14.62
CA PHE A 156 -6.89 23.46 -14.16
C PHE A 156 -6.90 22.21 -15.05
N LEU A 157 -5.75 21.84 -15.61
CA LEU A 157 -5.64 20.76 -16.59
C LEU A 157 -4.94 19.52 -16.02
N GLY A 158 -5.39 18.35 -16.44
CA GLY A 158 -4.62 17.12 -16.31
C GLY A 158 -3.38 17.14 -17.20
N PRO A 159 -2.27 16.46 -16.81
CA PRO A 159 -1.00 16.54 -17.53
C PRO A 159 -1.10 16.08 -18.97
N ALA A 160 -1.80 14.99 -19.28
CA ALA A 160 -1.94 14.51 -20.65
C ALA A 160 -2.73 15.47 -21.57
N VAL A 161 -3.70 16.21 -21.00
CA VAL A 161 -4.42 17.26 -21.75
C VAL A 161 -3.53 18.47 -21.97
N ALA A 162 -2.76 18.85 -20.95
CA ALA A 162 -1.85 19.99 -21.04
C ALA A 162 -0.76 19.74 -22.08
N GLU A 163 -0.14 18.56 -22.10
CA GLU A 163 0.86 18.15 -23.09
C GLU A 163 0.30 18.16 -24.53
N GLN A 164 -0.91 17.63 -24.70
CA GLN A 164 -1.55 17.61 -26.03
C GLN A 164 -1.90 19.00 -26.54
N LEU A 165 -2.37 19.90 -25.65
CA LEU A 165 -2.78 21.27 -26.05
C LEU A 165 -1.61 22.25 -26.11
N PHE A 166 -0.54 22.03 -25.36
CA PHE A 166 0.63 22.90 -25.26
C PHE A 166 1.93 22.09 -25.35
N PRO A 167 2.32 21.61 -26.53
CA PRO A 167 3.50 20.76 -26.74
C PRO A 167 4.81 21.39 -26.24
N ASP A 168 4.87 22.73 -26.19
CA ASP A 168 6.03 23.50 -25.73
C ASP A 168 6.17 23.50 -24.19
N GLY A 169 5.29 22.80 -23.48
CA GLY A 169 5.31 22.70 -22.02
C GLY A 169 4.84 23.95 -21.26
N ASN A 170 4.46 25.02 -21.95
CA ASN A 170 4.08 26.30 -21.34
C ASN A 170 2.56 26.49 -21.29
N ALA A 171 1.85 25.61 -20.57
CA ALA A 171 0.39 25.68 -20.46
C ALA A 171 -0.08 26.78 -19.50
N ILE A 172 0.62 26.98 -18.36
CA ILE A 172 0.18 27.85 -17.27
C ILE A 172 0.22 29.33 -17.71
N GLY A 173 -0.89 30.05 -17.48
CA GLY A 173 -1.04 31.45 -17.89
C GLY A 173 -1.57 31.64 -19.30
N ASN A 174 -1.48 30.62 -20.15
CA ASN A 174 -1.99 30.70 -21.52
C ASN A 174 -3.52 30.53 -21.57
N ARG A 175 -4.10 30.97 -22.69
CA ARG A 175 -5.55 30.87 -22.93
C ARG A 175 -5.87 29.66 -23.80
N LEU A 176 -7.03 29.08 -23.55
CA LEU A 176 -7.64 28.06 -24.39
C LEU A 176 -9.16 28.31 -24.51
N MET A 177 -9.76 27.75 -25.53
CA MET A 177 -11.20 27.79 -25.72
C MET A 177 -11.82 26.49 -25.21
N ILE A 178 -12.87 26.60 -24.39
CA ILE A 178 -13.69 25.48 -23.95
C ILE A 178 -15.09 25.72 -24.56
N ASP A 179 -15.52 24.87 -25.48
CA ASP A 179 -16.78 25.04 -26.22
C ASP A 179 -16.98 26.50 -26.70
N ASN A 180 -15.96 27.08 -27.33
CA ASN A 180 -15.89 28.46 -27.81
C ASN A 180 -15.85 29.58 -26.74
N ASN A 181 -15.75 29.25 -25.48
CA ASN A 181 -15.57 30.23 -24.41
C ASN A 181 -14.09 30.29 -23.97
N PRO A 182 -13.50 31.49 -23.82
CA PRO A 182 -12.10 31.62 -23.43
C PRO A 182 -11.90 31.37 -21.94
N TYR A 183 -10.88 30.56 -21.60
CA TYR A 183 -10.42 30.27 -20.24
C TYR A 183 -8.92 30.48 -20.14
N THR A 184 -8.44 30.84 -18.95
CA THR A 184 -7.02 30.93 -18.64
C THR A 184 -6.58 29.70 -17.83
N VAL A 185 -5.51 29.05 -18.23
CA VAL A 185 -4.92 27.93 -17.49
C VAL A 185 -4.23 28.45 -16.24
N VAL A 186 -4.70 28.03 -15.06
CA VAL A 186 -4.13 28.45 -13.78
C VAL A 186 -3.17 27.42 -13.19
N GLY A 187 -3.19 26.19 -13.68
CA GLY A 187 -2.30 25.15 -13.27
C GLY A 187 -2.47 23.87 -14.06
N VAL A 188 -1.49 23.00 -13.92
CA VAL A 188 -1.48 21.65 -14.45
C VAL A 188 -1.27 20.69 -13.29
N MET A 189 -1.96 19.56 -13.28
CA MET A 189 -1.89 18.54 -12.25
C MET A 189 -0.53 17.81 -12.29
N GLN A 190 0.03 17.50 -11.15
CA GLN A 190 1.14 16.56 -11.06
C GLN A 190 0.68 15.16 -11.51
N GLU A 191 1.56 14.42 -12.16
CA GLU A 191 1.28 13.01 -12.44
C GLU A 191 1.05 12.24 -11.14
N LYS A 192 0.02 11.42 -11.14
CA LYS A 192 -0.32 10.56 -10.02
C LYS A 192 -0.77 9.20 -10.50
N MET A 193 -0.51 8.18 -9.69
CA MET A 193 -1.12 6.89 -9.91
C MET A 193 -2.61 6.94 -9.54
N GLN A 194 -3.47 6.44 -10.42
CA GLN A 194 -4.91 6.41 -10.20
C GLN A 194 -5.48 5.06 -10.67
N MET A 195 -6.06 4.31 -9.76
CA MET A 195 -6.71 3.02 -10.07
C MET A 195 -8.23 3.14 -10.17
N ALA A 196 -8.84 4.04 -9.41
CA ALA A 196 -10.28 4.28 -9.44
C ALA A 196 -10.61 5.45 -10.36
N MET A 197 -11.32 5.18 -11.45
CA MET A 197 -11.62 6.15 -12.50
C MET A 197 -13.12 6.22 -12.75
N SER A 198 -13.65 7.44 -12.74
CA SER A 198 -15.00 7.78 -13.20
C SER A 198 -14.84 8.65 -14.45
N HIS A 199 -15.39 8.27 -15.58
CA HIS A 199 -15.25 9.00 -16.87
C HIS A 199 -13.80 9.15 -17.38
N GLY A 200 -12.91 8.20 -17.07
CA GLY A 200 -11.50 8.19 -17.49
C GLY A 200 -10.53 8.74 -16.44
N PRO A 201 -9.22 8.75 -16.75
CA PRO A 201 -8.19 9.18 -15.81
C PRO A 201 -8.17 10.70 -15.61
N ASP A 202 -7.79 11.14 -14.42
CA ASP A 202 -7.66 12.56 -14.09
C ASP A 202 -6.60 13.28 -14.93
N SER A 203 -5.59 12.55 -15.44
CA SER A 203 -4.60 13.08 -16.38
C SER A 203 -5.21 13.62 -17.68
N ARG A 204 -6.42 13.14 -18.04
CA ARG A 204 -7.18 13.57 -19.21
C ARG A 204 -8.41 14.40 -18.86
N ARG A 205 -8.33 15.26 -17.84
CA ARG A 205 -9.46 16.10 -17.39
C ARG A 205 -9.14 17.57 -17.44
N ALA A 206 -10.22 18.35 -17.52
CA ALA A 206 -10.22 19.78 -17.27
C ALA A 206 -11.09 20.05 -16.05
N VAL A 207 -10.67 20.96 -15.17
CA VAL A 207 -11.40 21.31 -13.95
C VAL A 207 -11.59 22.80 -13.90
N ILE A 208 -12.83 23.25 -13.69
CA ILE A 208 -13.22 24.66 -13.60
C ILE A 208 -14.04 24.90 -12.31
N PRO A 209 -14.23 26.16 -11.85
CA PRO A 209 -15.12 26.44 -10.72
C PRO A 209 -16.55 25.96 -11.01
N HIS A 210 -17.21 25.34 -10.03
CA HIS A 210 -18.61 24.86 -10.18
C HIS A 210 -19.56 26.00 -10.53
N SER A 211 -19.34 27.18 -9.97
CA SER A 211 -20.14 28.37 -10.23
C SER A 211 -20.02 28.85 -11.68
N THR A 212 -18.81 28.81 -12.26
CA THR A 212 -18.55 29.10 -13.68
C THR A 212 -19.19 28.04 -14.57
N PHE A 213 -19.10 26.75 -14.18
CA PHE A 213 -19.73 25.66 -14.92
C PHE A 213 -21.23 25.85 -14.99
N ARG A 214 -21.89 26.10 -13.85
CA ARG A 214 -23.34 26.33 -13.78
C ARG A 214 -23.77 27.52 -14.64
N GLN A 215 -23.06 28.63 -14.55
CA GLN A 215 -23.35 29.84 -15.32
C GLN A 215 -23.23 29.59 -16.83
N THR A 216 -22.17 28.86 -17.26
CA THR A 216 -21.89 28.65 -18.68
C THR A 216 -22.86 27.67 -19.32
N TYR A 217 -23.25 26.61 -18.62
CA TYR A 217 -24.02 25.50 -19.17
C TYR A 217 -25.47 25.40 -18.66
N ASN A 218 -25.86 26.27 -17.78
CA ASN A 218 -27.19 26.30 -17.15
C ASN A 218 -27.64 24.93 -16.58
N HIS A 219 -26.67 24.18 -15.98
CA HIS A 219 -26.94 22.87 -15.38
C HIS A 219 -27.62 23.04 -14.02
N ALA A 220 -28.85 22.49 -13.87
CA ALA A 220 -29.62 22.55 -12.62
C ALA A 220 -29.20 21.45 -11.61
N PHE A 221 -28.62 20.34 -12.08
CA PHE A 221 -28.34 19.17 -11.26
C PHE A 221 -26.86 18.82 -11.28
N LEU A 222 -26.40 18.34 -10.12
CA LEU A 222 -25.04 17.84 -9.94
C LEU A 222 -24.88 16.43 -10.53
N GLY A 223 -23.69 16.12 -11.00
CA GLY A 223 -23.30 14.76 -11.36
C GLY A 223 -23.07 13.90 -10.12
N SER A 224 -22.43 14.48 -9.11
CA SER A 224 -22.18 13.84 -7.80
C SER A 224 -21.95 14.89 -6.72
N VAL A 225 -21.97 14.43 -5.48
CA VAL A 225 -21.54 15.18 -4.29
C VAL A 225 -20.44 14.40 -3.60
N LEU A 226 -19.29 15.04 -3.39
CA LEU A 226 -18.17 14.47 -2.67
C LEU A 226 -18.21 14.92 -1.22
N ILE A 227 -18.04 13.98 -0.31
CA ILE A 227 -18.04 14.24 1.15
C ILE A 227 -16.80 13.59 1.76
N ARG A 228 -16.03 14.38 2.53
CA ARG A 228 -14.98 13.88 3.41
C ARG A 228 -15.46 13.98 4.85
N PRO A 229 -15.47 12.88 5.61
CA PRO A 229 -15.78 12.91 7.04
C PRO A 229 -14.59 13.46 7.85
N VAL A 230 -14.88 14.05 9.03
CA VAL A 230 -13.84 14.44 10.01
C VAL A 230 -12.99 13.23 10.44
N HIS A 231 -13.64 12.07 10.58
CA HIS A 231 -12.97 10.80 10.85
C HIS A 231 -13.58 9.71 9.97
N PRO A 232 -12.77 8.79 9.42
CA PRO A 232 -13.24 7.68 8.58
C PRO A 232 -14.35 6.84 9.21
N GLU A 233 -14.38 6.74 10.54
CA GLU A 233 -15.39 5.99 11.30
C GLU A 233 -16.82 6.53 11.11
N TYR A 234 -16.97 7.78 10.75
CA TYR A 234 -18.29 8.42 10.54
C TYR A 234 -18.90 8.10 9.17
N GLN A 235 -18.19 7.39 8.27
CA GLN A 235 -18.65 7.14 6.90
C GLN A 235 -20.07 6.57 6.84
N LYS A 236 -20.36 5.48 7.55
CA LYS A 236 -21.69 4.83 7.54
C LYS A 236 -22.77 5.71 8.13
N ARG A 237 -22.44 6.48 9.17
CA ARG A 237 -23.36 7.43 9.77
C ARG A 237 -23.70 8.57 8.82
N ILE A 238 -22.72 9.12 8.12
CA ILE A 238 -22.92 10.18 7.12
C ILE A 238 -23.73 9.63 5.96
N GLU A 239 -23.43 8.44 5.45
CA GLU A 239 -24.21 7.80 4.40
C GLU A 239 -25.68 7.68 4.78
N HIS A 240 -25.96 7.17 5.97
CA HIS A 240 -27.33 7.04 6.48
C HIS A 240 -28.03 8.39 6.58
N GLN A 241 -27.36 9.42 7.13
CA GLN A 241 -27.93 10.77 7.27
C GLN A 241 -28.18 11.41 5.90
N VAL A 242 -27.27 11.26 4.93
CA VAL A 242 -27.48 11.75 3.55
C VAL A 242 -28.71 11.07 2.94
N ARG A 243 -28.85 9.74 3.07
CA ARG A 243 -30.03 9.00 2.57
C ARG A 243 -31.31 9.46 3.24
N GLU A 244 -31.33 9.65 4.56
CA GLU A 244 -32.52 10.13 5.28
C GLU A 244 -32.94 11.54 4.83
N ILE A 245 -31.99 12.48 4.72
CA ILE A 245 -32.26 13.86 4.27
C ILE A 245 -32.84 13.84 2.86
N MET A 246 -32.23 13.09 1.96
CA MET A 246 -32.68 12.99 0.58
C MET A 246 -34.04 12.27 0.46
N ALA A 247 -34.23 11.20 1.25
CA ALA A 247 -35.47 10.46 1.30
C ALA A 247 -36.66 11.35 1.73
N ARG A 248 -36.46 12.18 2.73
CA ARG A 248 -37.47 13.17 3.17
C ARG A 248 -37.74 14.24 2.11
N LYS A 249 -36.70 14.79 1.49
CA LYS A 249 -36.83 15.86 0.47
C LYS A 249 -37.48 15.36 -0.81
N TYR A 250 -37.07 14.19 -1.30
CA TYR A 250 -37.47 13.65 -2.60
C TYR A 250 -38.56 12.56 -2.49
N ARG A 251 -39.04 12.28 -1.27
CA ARG A 251 -40.12 11.33 -0.95
C ARG A 251 -39.87 9.94 -1.53
N PHE A 252 -38.84 9.27 -1.05
CA PHE A 252 -38.53 7.85 -1.33
C PHE A 252 -38.18 7.12 -0.03
N HIS A 253 -38.21 5.79 -0.05
CA HIS A 253 -37.88 5.00 1.15
C HIS A 253 -36.40 5.08 1.45
N HIS A 254 -36.00 5.39 2.69
CA HIS A 254 -34.58 5.60 3.08
C HIS A 254 -33.70 4.38 2.86
N ASP A 255 -34.28 3.14 2.87
CA ASP A 255 -33.56 1.90 2.58
C ASP A 255 -33.46 1.58 1.09
N ASP A 256 -34.01 2.43 0.22
CA ASP A 256 -33.86 2.24 -1.22
C ASP A 256 -32.43 2.58 -1.68
N MET A 257 -31.58 1.55 -1.70
CA MET A 257 -30.17 1.69 -2.06
C MET A 257 -29.95 2.14 -3.51
N GLN A 258 -30.95 1.95 -4.40
CA GLN A 258 -30.85 2.34 -5.81
C GLN A 258 -31.14 3.82 -6.02
N ALA A 259 -31.88 4.45 -5.12
CA ALA A 259 -32.21 5.87 -5.19
C ALA A 259 -30.96 6.76 -5.07
N ILE A 260 -29.98 6.34 -4.28
CA ILE A 260 -28.68 6.99 -4.14
C ILE A 260 -27.58 5.93 -4.19
N GLN A 261 -26.67 6.09 -5.12
CA GLN A 261 -25.49 5.25 -5.23
C GLN A 261 -24.32 5.91 -4.52
N VAL A 262 -23.49 5.11 -3.83
CA VAL A 262 -22.32 5.61 -3.10
C VAL A 262 -21.09 4.87 -3.59
N TRP A 263 -20.10 5.64 -3.98
CA TRP A 263 -18.74 5.11 -4.19
C TRP A 263 -17.90 5.50 -2.99
N ASP A 264 -17.63 4.54 -2.12
CA ASP A 264 -16.96 4.72 -0.84
C ASP A 264 -15.48 4.35 -0.94
N PHE A 265 -14.62 5.36 -1.03
CA PHE A 265 -13.18 5.18 -1.07
C PHE A 265 -12.60 4.78 0.30
N ILE A 266 -13.27 5.11 1.41
CA ILE A 266 -12.85 4.74 2.76
C ILE A 266 -12.99 3.23 2.94
N GLU A 267 -14.14 2.68 2.54
CA GLU A 267 -14.36 1.23 2.59
C GLU A 267 -13.43 0.49 1.61
N ALA A 268 -13.20 1.05 0.42
CA ALA A 268 -12.25 0.51 -0.55
C ALA A 268 -10.83 0.45 0.01
N GLU A 269 -10.34 1.50 0.69
CA GLU A 269 -9.04 1.50 1.36
C GLU A 269 -8.98 0.44 2.47
N ARG A 270 -10.06 0.30 3.25
CA ARG A 270 -10.15 -0.70 4.31
C ARG A 270 -10.08 -2.12 3.76
N ILE A 271 -10.84 -2.42 2.71
CA ILE A 271 -10.81 -3.71 2.04
C ILE A 271 -9.40 -3.98 1.48
N GLN A 272 -8.79 -2.98 0.83
CA GLN A 272 -7.42 -3.11 0.30
C GLN A 272 -6.40 -3.39 1.41
N ALA A 273 -6.52 -2.71 2.56
CA ALA A 273 -5.65 -2.97 3.71
C ALA A 273 -5.80 -4.41 4.25
N GLN A 274 -7.03 -4.94 4.29
CA GLN A 274 -7.29 -6.33 4.68
C GLN A 274 -6.71 -7.34 3.67
N ILE A 275 -6.85 -7.07 2.37
CA ILE A 275 -6.23 -7.88 1.31
C ILE A 275 -4.70 -7.84 1.45
N GLY A 276 -4.12 -6.66 1.65
CA GLY A 276 -2.68 -6.49 1.88
C GLY A 276 -2.17 -7.26 3.09
N LEU A 277 -2.93 -7.26 4.19
CA LEU A 277 -2.61 -8.08 5.37
C LEU A 277 -2.66 -9.58 5.04
N GLY A 278 -3.67 -10.03 4.31
CA GLY A 278 -3.78 -11.42 3.86
C GLY A 278 -2.59 -11.86 3.00
N ILE A 279 -2.20 -11.02 2.04
CA ILE A 279 -1.00 -11.25 1.20
C ILE A 279 0.26 -11.31 2.09
N LYS A 280 0.42 -10.38 3.03
CA LYS A 280 1.56 -10.35 3.95
C LYS A 280 1.67 -11.62 4.79
N ILE A 281 0.54 -12.10 5.34
CA ILE A 281 0.48 -13.36 6.10
C ILE A 281 0.84 -14.55 5.21
N PHE A 282 0.33 -14.59 3.99
CA PHE A 282 0.64 -15.66 3.03
C PHE A 282 2.14 -15.70 2.67
N LEU A 283 2.70 -14.55 2.29
CA LEU A 283 4.13 -14.46 1.95
C LEU A 283 5.02 -14.79 3.15
N PHE A 284 4.65 -14.33 4.35
CA PHE A 284 5.35 -14.69 5.57
C PHE A 284 5.29 -16.19 5.86
N SER A 285 4.15 -16.84 5.62
CA SER A 285 4.00 -18.29 5.82
C SER A 285 4.91 -19.07 4.86
N VAL A 286 4.95 -18.68 3.58
CA VAL A 286 5.87 -19.28 2.59
C VAL A 286 7.32 -19.10 3.02
N GLY A 287 7.67 -17.88 3.45
CA GLY A 287 9.00 -17.57 3.96
C GLY A 287 9.37 -18.37 5.21
N PHE A 288 8.43 -18.50 6.15
CA PHE A 288 8.61 -19.30 7.36
C PHE A 288 8.91 -20.77 7.05
N PHE A 289 8.15 -21.39 6.16
CA PHE A 289 8.41 -22.78 5.75
C PHE A 289 9.75 -22.92 5.01
N THR A 290 10.13 -21.95 4.20
CA THR A 290 11.44 -21.94 3.54
C THR A 290 12.59 -21.91 4.56
N LEU A 291 12.51 -21.03 5.56
CA LEU A 291 13.47 -20.97 6.65
C LEU A 291 13.46 -22.22 7.53
N LEU A 292 12.30 -22.81 7.75
CA LEU A 292 12.15 -24.06 8.51
C LEU A 292 12.89 -25.20 7.82
N ILE A 293 12.79 -25.33 6.50
CA ILE A 293 13.56 -26.33 5.72
C ILE A 293 15.07 -26.09 5.89
N ALA A 294 15.53 -24.83 5.81
CA ALA A 294 16.93 -24.51 6.08
C ALA A 294 17.34 -24.89 7.52
N GLY A 295 16.44 -24.67 8.49
CA GLY A 295 16.65 -25.05 9.90
C GLY A 295 16.78 -26.56 10.12
N VAL A 296 16.03 -27.37 9.39
CA VAL A 296 16.20 -28.85 9.39
C VAL A 296 17.61 -29.21 8.91
N GLY A 297 18.13 -28.49 7.91
CA GLY A 297 19.52 -28.63 7.47
C GLY A 297 20.52 -28.35 8.60
N VAL A 298 20.33 -27.28 9.39
CA VAL A 298 21.15 -26.97 10.56
C VAL A 298 21.07 -28.08 11.60
N ALA A 299 19.87 -28.53 11.93
CA ALA A 299 19.66 -29.60 12.94
C ALA A 299 20.37 -30.91 12.52
N ASN A 300 20.28 -31.26 11.24
CA ASN A 300 20.96 -32.46 10.71
C ASN A 300 22.48 -32.36 10.85
N ILE A 301 23.05 -31.19 10.55
CA ILE A 301 24.49 -30.97 10.71
C ILE A 301 24.91 -31.01 12.17
N MET A 302 24.16 -30.32 13.03
CA MET A 302 24.43 -30.33 14.46
C MET A 302 24.38 -31.75 15.05
N TYR A 303 23.47 -32.60 14.54
CA TYR A 303 23.36 -33.99 14.94
C TYR A 303 24.64 -34.78 14.59
N VAL A 304 25.18 -34.58 13.38
CA VAL A 304 26.44 -35.24 12.97
C VAL A 304 27.63 -34.72 13.76
N VAL A 305 27.71 -33.39 13.98
CA VAL A 305 28.78 -32.78 14.80
C VAL A 305 28.80 -33.36 16.22
N VAL A 306 27.63 -33.52 16.84
CA VAL A 306 27.51 -34.15 18.16
C VAL A 306 28.04 -35.58 18.12
N LYS A 307 27.71 -36.37 17.09
CA LYS A 307 28.18 -37.76 16.94
C LYS A 307 29.69 -37.83 16.77
N GLU A 308 30.29 -36.99 15.96
CA GLU A 308 31.74 -36.93 15.72
C GLU A 308 32.51 -36.47 16.97
N ARG A 309 31.91 -35.60 17.80
CA ARG A 309 32.54 -35.10 19.03
C ARG A 309 32.12 -35.87 20.29
N THR A 310 31.55 -37.07 20.16
CA THR A 310 31.05 -37.86 21.30
C THR A 310 32.19 -38.13 22.31
N ARG A 311 33.43 -38.43 21.86
CA ARG A 311 34.57 -38.64 22.72
C ARG A 311 35.00 -37.37 23.48
N GLU A 312 35.06 -36.23 22.79
CA GLU A 312 35.39 -34.93 23.41
C GLU A 312 34.34 -34.55 24.50
N ILE A 313 33.07 -34.76 24.20
CA ILE A 313 31.95 -34.54 25.14
C ILE A 313 32.12 -35.46 26.34
N GLY A 314 32.47 -36.74 26.14
CA GLY A 314 32.70 -37.71 27.21
C GLY A 314 33.86 -37.27 28.12
N VAL A 315 34.97 -36.80 27.55
CA VAL A 315 36.09 -36.27 28.33
C VAL A 315 35.68 -35.04 29.15
N LYS A 316 35.03 -34.07 28.53
CA LYS A 316 34.50 -32.86 29.23
C LYS A 316 33.60 -33.25 30.39
N LYS A 317 32.71 -34.23 30.22
CA LYS A 317 31.84 -34.74 31.30
C LYS A 317 32.60 -35.49 32.38
N ALA A 318 33.63 -36.29 32.03
CA ALA A 318 34.44 -37.02 32.99
C ALA A 318 35.25 -36.09 33.92
N ILE A 319 35.64 -34.90 33.44
CA ILE A 319 36.28 -33.85 34.25
C ILE A 319 35.31 -32.89 34.94
N GLY A 320 33.96 -33.21 34.93
CA GLY A 320 32.95 -32.50 35.71
C GLY A 320 32.16 -31.43 34.99
N ALA A 321 32.15 -31.37 33.66
CA ALA A 321 31.30 -30.42 32.91
C ALA A 321 29.81 -30.73 33.15
N LYS A 322 29.05 -29.72 33.55
CA LYS A 322 27.60 -29.83 33.74
C LYS A 322 26.87 -29.88 32.38
N ASN A 323 25.80 -30.67 32.29
CA ASN A 323 24.99 -30.81 31.09
C ASN A 323 24.58 -29.45 30.45
N ARG A 324 24.27 -28.45 31.30
CA ARG A 324 23.91 -27.10 30.84
C ARG A 324 25.03 -26.42 30.01
N HIS A 325 26.29 -26.69 30.36
CA HIS A 325 27.42 -26.09 29.62
C HIS A 325 27.55 -26.71 28.22
N ILE A 326 27.34 -28.03 28.11
CA ILE A 326 27.34 -28.73 26.84
C ILE A 326 26.17 -28.27 25.97
N ILE A 327 24.97 -28.20 26.54
CA ILE A 327 23.77 -27.74 25.85
C ILE A 327 23.96 -26.30 25.35
N SER A 328 24.43 -25.38 26.20
CA SER A 328 24.65 -23.98 25.80
C SER A 328 25.71 -23.84 24.70
N GLN A 329 26.75 -24.66 24.69
CA GLN A 329 27.76 -24.66 23.62
C GLN A 329 27.14 -24.98 22.27
N PHE A 330 26.38 -26.07 22.14
CA PHE A 330 25.79 -26.48 20.87
C PHE A 330 24.65 -25.52 20.38
N ILE A 331 23.88 -24.97 21.33
CA ILE A 331 22.89 -23.92 21.01
C ILE A 331 23.60 -22.68 20.45
N PHE A 332 24.71 -22.26 21.09
CA PHE A 332 25.48 -21.12 20.63
C PHE A 332 26.06 -21.36 19.23
N GLU A 333 26.58 -22.55 18.94
CA GLU A 333 27.09 -22.93 17.62
C GLU A 333 26.02 -22.88 16.55
N ALA A 334 24.80 -23.41 16.83
CA ALA A 334 23.66 -23.36 15.91
C ALA A 334 23.19 -21.93 15.65
N LEU A 335 23.05 -21.12 16.71
CA LEU A 335 22.69 -19.71 16.59
C LEU A 335 23.72 -18.92 15.78
N PHE A 336 25.00 -19.18 15.99
CA PHE A 336 26.08 -18.48 15.30
C PHE A 336 26.07 -18.76 13.79
N ILE A 337 25.81 -20.01 13.39
CA ILE A 337 25.60 -20.39 11.99
C ILE A 337 24.41 -19.64 11.40
N CYS A 338 23.29 -19.63 12.12
CA CYS A 338 22.07 -18.90 11.69
C CYS A 338 22.31 -17.38 11.58
N MET A 339 23.05 -16.79 12.52
CA MET A 339 23.39 -15.37 12.49
C MET A 339 24.28 -15.02 11.30
N ILE A 340 25.32 -15.81 11.00
CA ILE A 340 26.19 -15.57 9.85
C ILE A 340 25.38 -15.66 8.56
N GLY A 341 24.67 -16.77 8.34
CA GLY A 341 23.86 -16.98 7.13
C GLY A 341 22.77 -15.92 6.98
N GLY A 342 22.07 -15.61 8.09
CA GLY A 342 21.06 -14.59 8.13
C GLY A 342 21.58 -13.18 7.84
N SER A 343 22.68 -12.77 8.47
CA SER A 343 23.28 -11.45 8.24
C SER A 343 23.74 -11.26 6.80
N ILE A 344 24.40 -12.26 6.22
CA ILE A 344 24.79 -12.26 4.81
C ILE A 344 23.54 -12.17 3.93
N GLY A 345 22.51 -12.96 4.23
CA GLY A 345 21.23 -12.95 3.53
C GLY A 345 20.53 -11.59 3.56
N VAL A 346 20.48 -10.95 4.74
CA VAL A 346 19.92 -9.59 4.90
C VAL A 346 20.69 -8.57 4.05
N LEU A 347 22.03 -8.60 4.10
CA LEU A 347 22.87 -7.66 3.34
C LEU A 347 22.68 -7.83 1.83
N ILE A 348 22.65 -9.07 1.34
CA ILE A 348 22.43 -9.35 -0.08
C ILE A 348 20.99 -8.94 -0.49
N ALA A 349 19.98 -9.27 0.31
CA ALA A 349 18.60 -8.88 0.05
C ALA A 349 18.44 -7.34 0.02
N ALA A 350 19.09 -6.64 0.96
CA ALA A 350 19.12 -5.18 0.95
C ALA A 350 19.77 -4.63 -0.32
N GLY A 351 20.89 -5.22 -0.74
CA GLY A 351 21.56 -4.85 -1.98
C GLY A 351 20.70 -5.09 -3.23
N ILE A 352 19.96 -6.20 -3.28
CA ILE A 352 19.02 -6.50 -4.39
C ILE A 352 17.89 -5.47 -4.41
N VAL A 353 17.26 -5.21 -3.26
CA VAL A 353 16.12 -4.26 -3.16
C VAL A 353 16.56 -2.85 -3.54
N THR A 354 17.69 -2.36 -3.01
CA THR A 354 18.22 -1.03 -3.35
C THR A 354 18.67 -0.96 -4.81
N GLY A 355 19.24 -2.03 -5.36
CA GLY A 355 19.59 -2.13 -6.76
C GLY A 355 18.36 -2.03 -7.68
N VAL A 356 17.26 -2.73 -7.37
CA VAL A 356 15.99 -2.62 -8.12
C VAL A 356 15.42 -1.22 -8.03
N GLN A 357 15.46 -0.58 -6.85
CA GLN A 357 15.01 0.80 -6.68
C GLN A 357 15.80 1.80 -7.54
N SER A 358 17.11 1.59 -7.70
CA SER A 358 17.97 2.49 -8.48
C SER A 358 17.81 2.35 -10.00
N LEU A 359 17.16 1.29 -10.48
CA LEU A 359 16.92 1.07 -11.91
C LEU A 359 15.80 1.94 -12.47
N GLU A 360 15.06 2.69 -11.63
CA GLU A 360 13.94 3.56 -12.03
C GLU A 360 13.11 2.92 -13.16
N LEU A 361 12.68 1.68 -12.96
CA LEU A 361 11.88 0.95 -13.94
C LEU A 361 10.57 1.71 -14.19
N GLN A 362 10.52 2.46 -15.28
CA GLN A 362 9.36 3.24 -15.70
C GLN A 362 8.58 2.48 -16.79
N GLY A 363 7.26 2.47 -16.65
CA GLY A 363 6.32 1.99 -17.67
C GLY A 363 5.74 0.58 -17.45
N GLY A 364 4.50 0.43 -17.80
CA GLY A 364 3.76 -0.84 -17.88
C GLY A 364 3.64 -1.59 -16.56
N VAL A 365 4.23 -2.78 -16.48
CA VAL A 365 4.14 -3.67 -15.31
C VAL A 365 4.86 -3.10 -14.08
N ALA A 366 5.94 -2.34 -14.26
CA ALA A 366 6.72 -1.77 -13.17
C ALA A 366 5.93 -0.72 -12.38
N ASP A 367 5.14 0.10 -13.08
CA ASP A 367 4.26 1.10 -12.44
C ASP A 367 3.17 0.44 -11.59
N PHE A 368 2.78 -0.79 -11.94
CA PHE A 368 1.77 -1.55 -11.19
C PHE A 368 2.34 -2.30 -9.98
N LEU A 369 3.53 -2.89 -10.12
CA LEU A 369 4.17 -3.66 -9.05
C LEU A 369 4.72 -2.78 -7.93
N GLY A 370 5.02 -1.53 -8.24
CA GLY A 370 5.67 -0.60 -7.31
C GLY A 370 7.12 -1.00 -6.98
N ASN A 371 7.84 -0.08 -6.40
CA ASN A 371 9.21 -0.33 -5.96
C ASN A 371 9.20 -1.18 -4.68
N PRO A 372 10.02 -2.25 -4.60
CA PRO A 372 10.13 -3.05 -3.40
C PRO A 372 10.60 -2.18 -2.23
N VAL A 373 10.02 -2.38 -1.05
CA VAL A 373 10.31 -1.56 0.14
C VAL A 373 10.82 -2.44 1.27
N LEU A 374 12.06 -2.15 1.72
CA LEU A 374 12.58 -2.77 2.93
C LEU A 374 11.87 -2.20 4.15
N SER A 375 11.03 -3.00 4.79
CA SER A 375 10.39 -2.62 6.04
C SER A 375 11.20 -3.13 7.24
N ALA A 376 11.35 -2.31 8.28
CA ALA A 376 11.98 -2.73 9.53
C ALA A 376 11.26 -3.94 10.15
N ASP A 377 9.92 -3.98 10.02
CA ASP A 377 9.10 -5.10 10.50
C ASP A 377 9.48 -6.42 9.83
N ALA A 378 9.68 -6.42 8.49
CA ALA A 378 10.09 -7.62 7.76
C ALA A 378 11.46 -8.13 8.23
N MET A 379 12.42 -7.23 8.46
CA MET A 379 13.75 -7.58 8.96
C MET A 379 13.69 -8.14 10.39
N ILE A 380 12.94 -7.51 11.29
CA ILE A 380 12.77 -7.97 12.68
C ILE A 380 12.08 -9.33 12.71
N MET A 381 10.99 -9.50 11.95
CA MET A 381 10.26 -10.77 11.87
C MET A 381 11.16 -11.90 11.33
N THR A 382 11.90 -11.66 10.24
CA THR A 382 12.81 -12.64 9.66
C THR A 382 13.92 -13.02 10.63
N THR A 383 14.53 -12.04 11.30
CA THR A 383 15.59 -12.28 12.30
C THR A 383 15.04 -13.05 13.50
N GLY A 384 13.82 -12.72 13.96
CA GLY A 384 13.15 -13.42 15.03
C GLY A 384 12.88 -14.90 14.69
N VAL A 385 12.36 -15.16 13.49
CA VAL A 385 12.13 -16.53 12.99
C VAL A 385 13.45 -17.30 12.88
N LEU A 386 14.50 -16.70 12.32
CA LEU A 386 15.84 -17.31 12.24
C LEU A 386 16.39 -17.66 13.61
N THR A 387 16.23 -16.77 14.59
CA THR A 387 16.67 -17.02 15.97
C THR A 387 15.90 -18.19 16.58
N MET A 388 14.57 -18.25 16.41
CA MET A 388 13.76 -19.36 16.90
C MET A 388 14.15 -20.69 16.24
N ILE A 389 14.34 -20.68 14.94
CA ILE A 389 14.77 -21.88 14.18
C ILE A 389 16.17 -22.33 14.63
N GLY A 390 17.11 -21.40 14.79
CA GLY A 390 18.45 -21.70 15.28
C GLY A 390 18.44 -22.30 16.68
N LEU A 391 17.62 -21.78 17.59
CA LEU A 391 17.40 -22.36 18.91
C LEU A 391 16.83 -23.77 18.82
N ALA A 392 15.76 -23.97 18.05
CA ALA A 392 15.12 -25.29 17.89
C ALA A 392 16.08 -26.30 17.26
N ALA A 393 16.79 -25.92 16.20
CA ALA A 393 17.77 -26.75 15.53
C ALA A 393 18.97 -27.15 16.41
N GLY A 394 19.34 -26.27 17.37
CA GLY A 394 20.42 -26.53 18.32
C GLY A 394 20.00 -27.38 19.53
N VAL A 395 18.77 -27.20 20.03
CA VAL A 395 18.30 -27.82 21.29
C VAL A 395 18.23 -29.36 21.20
N PHE A 396 17.69 -29.91 20.12
CA PHE A 396 17.55 -31.37 20.00
C PHE A 396 18.89 -32.11 19.94
N PRO A 397 19.87 -31.73 19.10
CA PRO A 397 21.20 -32.32 19.14
C PRO A 397 21.94 -32.09 20.45
N ALA A 398 21.83 -30.89 21.02
CA ALA A 398 22.47 -30.54 22.28
C ALA A 398 21.97 -31.39 23.45
N ARG A 399 20.68 -31.69 23.51
CA ARG A 399 20.14 -32.61 24.53
C ARG A 399 20.71 -34.02 24.39
N ARG A 400 20.85 -34.53 23.16
CA ARG A 400 21.53 -35.83 22.92
C ARG A 400 22.99 -35.82 23.35
N ALA A 401 23.72 -34.75 23.04
CA ALA A 401 25.09 -34.57 23.51
C ALA A 401 25.22 -34.61 25.04
N ALA A 402 24.26 -33.98 25.73
CA ALA A 402 24.26 -33.98 27.19
C ALA A 402 23.93 -35.34 27.83
N LEU A 403 23.29 -36.24 27.11
CA LEU A 403 22.95 -37.61 27.59
C LEU A 403 24.06 -38.64 27.33
N VAL A 404 25.14 -38.27 26.66
CA VAL A 404 26.28 -39.18 26.42
C VAL A 404 26.87 -39.67 27.71
N ASN A 405 27.04 -41.03 27.86
CA ASN A 405 27.67 -41.66 29.01
C ASN A 405 29.18 -41.54 28.86
N PRO A 406 29.88 -40.92 29.85
CA PRO A 406 31.35 -40.77 29.79
C PRO A 406 32.09 -42.09 29.64
N VAL A 407 31.61 -43.15 30.29
CA VAL A 407 32.27 -44.47 30.26
C VAL A 407 32.15 -45.13 28.89
N GLU A 408 30.99 -45.04 28.25
CA GLU A 408 30.78 -45.60 26.90
C GLU A 408 31.52 -44.82 25.84
N SER A 409 31.57 -43.47 25.95
CA SER A 409 32.22 -42.60 24.98
C SER A 409 33.74 -42.71 24.96
N LEU A 410 34.35 -43.16 26.04
CA LEU A 410 35.80 -43.44 26.11
C LEU A 410 36.18 -44.86 25.64
N ARG A 411 35.16 -45.75 25.55
CA ARG A 411 35.34 -47.16 25.14
C ARG A 411 35.17 -47.38 23.61
N TYR A 412 34.61 -46.40 22.89
CA TYR A 412 34.48 -46.47 21.44
C TYR A 412 35.82 -46.15 20.77
N GLU A 413 36.45 -47.14 20.18
CA GLU A 413 37.51 -47.02 19.16
C GLU A 413 36.90 -46.72 17.79
#